data_f966cedb8fd3ea4134e6ee4496a81b65
#
_entry.id   f966cedb8fd3ea4134e6ee4496a81b65
#
_cell.length_a   1.000
_cell.length_b   1.000
_cell.length_c   1.000
_cell.angle_alpha   90.00
_cell.angle_beta   90.00
_cell.angle_gamma   90.00
#
_symmetry.space_group_name_H-M   'P 1'
#
loop_
_entity.id
_entity.type
_entity.pdbx_description
1 polymer ?
#
loop_
_entity_poly.entity_id
_entity_poly.type
_entity_poly.pdbx_seq_one_letter_code
_entity_poly.pdbx_strand_id
1 'polypeptide(L)'
;TELTGTGWALQNPKDYIDVLKYIIPEAVAQSGVSSKDIIGIGLDFTSCTMLPVDENNVPLCLLVKNVSRPHAWVKLWKHHGAQKQADEINELLKKRGEIDNIQFGGKISSELLLPKFYRL
;
A
#
# COMPACT_ATOMS: atom_id res chain seq x y z
N THR A 1 2.51 -11.47 -14.38
CA THR A 1 3.13 -10.33 -15.07
C THR A 1 4.62 -10.31 -14.80
N GLU A 2 5.43 -10.26 -15.86
CA GLU A 2 6.89 -10.37 -15.88
C GLU A 2 7.65 -9.24 -15.15
N LEU A 3 6.94 -8.28 -14.56
CA LEU A 3 7.54 -7.10 -13.92
C LEU A 3 7.97 -7.32 -12.46
N THR A 4 7.68 -8.48 -11.88
CA THR A 4 7.79 -8.62 -10.42
C THR A 4 8.48 -9.92 -10.01
N GLY A 5 9.41 -9.81 -9.09
CA GLY A 5 10.03 -10.96 -8.42
C GLY A 5 9.10 -11.63 -7.38
N THR A 6 9.57 -12.72 -6.81
CA THR A 6 8.86 -13.43 -5.72
C THR A 6 8.59 -12.48 -4.54
N GLY A 7 7.39 -12.54 -4.01
CA GLY A 7 6.98 -11.71 -2.87
C GLY A 7 6.52 -10.29 -3.21
N TRP A 8 6.47 -9.91 -4.48
CA TRP A 8 5.90 -8.63 -4.88
C TRP A 8 4.38 -8.71 -4.94
N ALA A 9 3.70 -7.71 -4.37
CA ALA A 9 2.25 -7.53 -4.45
C ALA A 9 1.95 -6.09 -4.85
N LEU A 10 1.58 -5.91 -6.12
CA LEU A 10 1.27 -4.62 -6.71
C LEU A 10 -0.20 -4.55 -7.10
N GLN A 11 -0.77 -3.36 -7.06
CA GLN A 11 -2.15 -3.09 -7.47
C GLN A 11 -2.23 -1.86 -8.37
N ASN A 12 -3.28 -1.81 -9.18
CA ASN A 12 -3.61 -0.63 -9.96
C ASN A 12 -4.48 0.33 -9.11
N PRO A 13 -4.06 1.58 -8.89
CA PRO A 13 -4.84 2.53 -8.10
C PRO A 13 -6.21 2.85 -8.70
N LYS A 14 -6.36 2.70 -10.01
CA LYS A 14 -7.64 2.90 -10.69
C LYS A 14 -8.70 1.89 -10.22
N ASP A 15 -8.31 0.65 -9.92
CA ASP A 15 -9.23 -0.39 -9.48
C ASP A 15 -9.92 -0.03 -8.16
N TYR A 16 -9.27 0.71 -7.26
CA TYR A 16 -9.90 1.19 -6.02
C TYR A 16 -11.10 2.10 -6.31
N ILE A 17 -10.92 3.02 -7.25
CA ILE A 17 -11.99 3.97 -7.63
C ILE A 17 -13.11 3.25 -8.39
N ASP A 18 -12.76 2.36 -9.29
CA ASP A 18 -13.74 1.61 -10.09
C ASP A 18 -14.58 0.69 -9.20
N VAL A 19 -13.97 0.01 -8.21
CA VAL A 19 -14.67 -0.81 -7.21
C VAL A 19 -15.62 0.04 -6.37
N LEU A 20 -15.19 1.20 -5.86
CA LEU A 20 -16.05 2.09 -5.08
C LEU A 20 -17.26 2.58 -5.88
N LYS A 21 -17.05 2.97 -7.14
CA LYS A 21 -18.12 3.40 -8.03
C LYS A 21 -19.16 2.32 -8.29
N TYR A 22 -18.75 1.06 -8.27
CA TYR A 22 -19.64 -0.08 -8.45
C TYR A 22 -20.33 -0.49 -7.14
N ILE A 23 -19.56 -0.68 -6.07
CA ILE A 23 -20.05 -1.24 -4.81
C ILE A 23 -21.00 -0.30 -4.08
N ILE A 24 -20.71 1.01 -4.05
CA ILE A 24 -21.52 1.96 -3.28
C ILE A 24 -22.97 2.04 -3.80
N PRO A 25 -23.24 2.24 -5.10
CA PRO A 25 -24.61 2.22 -5.62
C PRO A 25 -25.31 0.88 -5.39
N GLU A 26 -24.62 -0.25 -5.59
CA GLU A 26 -25.17 -1.59 -5.36
C GLU A 26 -25.55 -1.81 -3.89
N ALA A 27 -24.69 -1.44 -2.96
CA ALA A 27 -24.97 -1.57 -1.53
C ALA A 27 -26.18 -0.72 -1.11
N VAL A 28 -26.29 0.51 -1.60
CA VAL A 28 -27.43 1.39 -1.35
C VAL A 28 -28.71 0.77 -1.93
N ALA A 29 -28.68 0.30 -3.16
CA ALA A 29 -29.84 -0.34 -3.80
C ALA A 29 -30.33 -1.57 -3.04
N GLN A 30 -29.39 -2.42 -2.56
CA GLN A 30 -29.72 -3.66 -1.84
C GLN A 30 -30.20 -3.40 -0.40
N SER A 31 -29.76 -2.30 0.22
CA SER A 31 -30.11 -1.98 1.60
C SER A 31 -31.56 -1.55 1.79
N GLY A 32 -32.24 -1.10 0.73
CA GLY A 32 -33.57 -0.49 0.80
C GLY A 32 -33.60 0.89 1.47
N VAL A 33 -32.43 1.44 1.84
CA VAL A 33 -32.32 2.77 2.44
C VAL A 33 -32.29 3.83 1.34
N SER A 34 -33.02 4.94 1.55
CA SER A 34 -32.94 6.07 0.62
C SER A 34 -31.55 6.72 0.69
N SER A 35 -30.96 7.01 -0.45
CA SER A 35 -29.67 7.73 -0.51
C SER A 35 -29.70 9.10 0.21
N LYS A 36 -30.88 9.69 0.38
CA LYS A 36 -31.08 10.95 1.14
C LYS A 36 -30.93 10.79 2.64
N ASP A 37 -31.05 9.55 3.14
CA ASP A 37 -30.93 9.23 4.57
C ASP A 37 -29.49 8.83 4.96
N ILE A 38 -28.57 8.79 3.97
CA ILE A 38 -27.16 8.53 4.21
C ILE A 38 -26.49 9.83 4.65
N ILE A 39 -26.10 9.93 5.90
CA ILE A 39 -25.57 11.14 6.53
C ILE A 39 -24.04 11.15 6.65
N GLY A 40 -23.35 10.07 6.31
CA GLY A 40 -21.89 10.00 6.42
C GLY A 40 -21.31 8.73 5.83
N ILE A 41 -19.99 8.77 5.64
CA ILE A 41 -19.18 7.65 5.15
C ILE A 41 -18.01 7.47 6.13
N GLY A 42 -17.84 6.26 6.64
CA GLY A 42 -16.65 5.84 7.36
C GLY A 42 -15.65 5.21 6.42
N LEU A 43 -14.36 5.52 6.60
CA LEU A 43 -13.26 4.94 5.83
C LEU A 43 -12.31 4.20 6.75
N ASP A 44 -11.89 3.02 6.32
CA ASP A 44 -10.81 2.25 6.94
C ASP A 44 -9.82 1.81 5.88
N PHE A 45 -8.53 1.76 6.25
CA PHE A 45 -7.46 1.48 5.31
C PHE A 45 -6.50 0.43 5.85
N THR A 46 -6.00 -0.42 4.96
CA THR A 46 -4.89 -1.31 5.30
C THR A 46 -3.63 -0.49 5.55
N SER A 47 -3.01 -0.72 6.71
CA SER A 47 -1.73 -0.11 7.05
C SER A 47 -0.64 -0.51 6.05
N CYS A 48 0.34 0.37 5.82
CA CYS A 48 1.52 0.09 5.01
C CYS A 48 1.27 -0.22 3.51
N THR A 49 0.06 0.00 3.00
CA THR A 49 -0.18 0.10 1.56
C THR A 49 0.24 1.49 1.10
N MET A 50 1.15 1.56 0.13
CA MET A 50 1.70 2.83 -0.32
C MET A 50 1.55 3.01 -1.82
N LEU A 51 1.24 4.24 -2.23
CA LEU A 51 1.10 4.65 -3.63
C LEU A 51 1.97 5.87 -3.90
N PRO A 52 3.00 5.76 -4.76
CA PRO A 52 3.75 6.92 -5.21
C PRO A 52 2.91 7.80 -6.13
N VAL A 53 2.92 9.09 -5.84
CA VAL A 53 2.20 10.12 -6.63
C VAL A 53 3.17 11.25 -7.02
N ASP A 54 2.77 12.05 -8.01
CA ASP A 54 3.46 13.29 -8.34
C ASP A 54 2.97 14.46 -7.46
N GLU A 55 3.46 15.66 -7.73
CA GLU A 55 3.10 16.92 -7.05
C GLU A 55 1.62 17.29 -7.17
N ASN A 56 0.90 16.74 -8.15
CA ASN A 56 -0.54 16.94 -8.40
C ASN A 56 -1.39 15.78 -7.83
N ASN A 57 -0.79 14.90 -7.01
CA ASN A 57 -1.41 13.68 -6.50
C ASN A 57 -1.84 12.69 -7.59
N VAL A 58 -1.22 12.72 -8.77
CA VAL A 58 -1.46 11.73 -9.83
C VAL A 58 -0.59 10.51 -9.58
N PRO A 59 -1.18 9.29 -9.51
CA PRO A 59 -0.42 8.05 -9.35
C PRO A 59 0.64 7.88 -10.42
N LEU A 60 1.89 7.67 -10.03
CA LEU A 60 3.02 7.60 -10.97
C LEU A 60 2.86 6.49 -12.01
N CYS A 61 2.24 5.37 -11.64
CA CYS A 61 1.98 4.25 -12.58
C CYS A 61 0.98 4.58 -13.69
N LEU A 62 0.17 5.64 -13.56
CA LEU A 62 -0.75 6.09 -14.61
C LEU A 62 -0.07 6.98 -15.65
N LEU A 63 1.14 7.45 -15.37
CA LEU A 63 1.94 8.19 -16.33
C LEU A 63 2.60 7.22 -17.30
N VAL A 64 2.42 7.42 -18.61
CA VAL A 64 2.91 6.52 -19.69
C VAL A 64 4.38 6.13 -19.50
N LYS A 65 5.25 7.09 -19.14
CA LYS A 65 6.69 6.88 -18.90
C LYS A 65 7.00 5.93 -17.73
N ASN A 66 6.05 5.66 -16.86
CA ASN A 66 6.24 4.90 -15.62
C ASN A 66 5.47 3.56 -15.58
N VAL A 67 4.64 3.26 -16.56
CA VAL A 67 3.81 2.03 -16.60
C VAL A 67 4.65 0.76 -16.44
N SER A 68 5.84 0.72 -17.04
CA SER A 68 6.78 -0.40 -16.94
C SER A 68 7.64 -0.41 -15.67
N ARG A 69 7.51 0.59 -14.80
CA ARG A 69 8.30 0.70 -13.57
C ARG A 69 7.56 0.10 -12.38
N PRO A 70 7.96 -1.04 -11.83
CA PRO A 70 7.25 -1.69 -10.72
C PRO A 70 7.12 -0.79 -9.47
N HIS A 71 8.13 0.04 -9.22
CA HIS A 71 8.12 0.96 -8.07
C HIS A 71 7.10 2.09 -8.17
N ALA A 72 6.57 2.38 -9.36
CA ALA A 72 5.53 3.37 -9.58
C ALA A 72 4.13 2.90 -9.18
N TRP A 73 3.94 1.58 -8.99
CA TRP A 73 2.65 0.97 -8.67
C TRP A 73 2.39 0.91 -7.17
N VAL A 74 1.11 0.77 -6.81
CA VAL A 74 0.70 0.56 -5.40
C VAL A 74 1.40 -0.69 -4.86
N LYS A 75 2.08 -0.54 -3.73
CA LYS A 75 2.63 -1.67 -2.96
C LYS A 75 1.66 -2.02 -1.85
N LEU A 76 1.03 -3.19 -1.98
CA LEU A 76 0.09 -3.70 -0.99
C LEU A 76 0.79 -3.92 0.36
N TRP A 77 0.03 -3.94 1.47
CA TRP A 77 0.56 -4.23 2.80
C TRP A 77 1.42 -5.50 2.83
N LYS A 78 0.96 -6.60 2.19
CA LYS A 78 1.66 -7.89 2.08
C LYS A 78 2.81 -7.92 1.05
N HIS A 79 3.30 -6.76 0.59
CA HIS A 79 4.43 -6.71 -0.35
C HIS A 79 5.75 -6.96 0.38
N HIS A 80 6.41 -8.07 0.07
CA HIS A 80 7.68 -8.49 0.66
C HIS A 80 8.93 -8.10 -0.15
N GLY A 81 8.77 -7.36 -1.23
CA GLY A 81 9.88 -6.96 -2.09
C GLY A 81 10.99 -6.15 -1.39
N ALA A 82 10.74 -5.63 -0.18
CA ALA A 82 11.70 -4.86 0.60
C ALA A 82 12.41 -5.69 1.70
N GLN A 83 12.51 -7.02 1.54
CA GLN A 83 13.11 -7.87 2.58
C GLN A 83 14.56 -7.50 2.88
N LYS A 84 15.37 -7.26 1.86
CA LYS A 84 16.76 -6.85 2.04
C LYS A 84 16.90 -5.57 2.89
N GLN A 85 16.06 -4.57 2.63
CA GLN A 85 16.06 -3.31 3.39
C GLN A 85 15.59 -3.51 4.84
N ALA A 86 14.63 -4.38 5.06
CA ALA A 86 14.19 -4.75 6.41
C ALA A 86 15.33 -5.44 7.20
N ASP A 87 16.07 -6.34 6.57
CA ASP A 87 17.20 -7.04 7.18
C ASP A 87 18.33 -6.04 7.52
N GLU A 88 18.67 -5.13 6.62
CA GLU A 88 19.67 -4.08 6.85
C GLU A 88 19.29 -3.17 8.05
N ILE A 89 18.01 -2.77 8.14
CA ILE A 89 17.50 -1.98 9.26
C ILE A 89 17.61 -2.77 10.57
N ASN A 90 17.18 -4.03 10.58
CA ASN A 90 17.25 -4.87 11.77
C ASN A 90 18.70 -5.08 12.27
N GLU A 91 19.63 -5.30 11.36
CA GLU A 91 21.06 -5.39 11.71
C GLU A 91 21.61 -4.09 12.29
N LEU A 92 21.21 -2.95 11.75
CA LEU A 92 21.61 -1.65 12.28
C LEU A 92 21.05 -1.44 13.71
N LEU A 93 19.77 -1.72 13.93
CA LEU A 93 19.12 -1.62 15.24
C LEU A 93 19.77 -2.53 16.28
N LYS A 94 20.12 -3.74 15.88
CA LYS A 94 20.86 -4.70 16.73
C LYS A 94 22.23 -4.16 17.12
N LYS A 95 22.99 -3.62 16.16
CA LYS A 95 24.32 -3.00 16.43
C LYS A 95 24.24 -1.80 17.37
N ARG A 96 23.12 -1.09 17.37
CA ARG A 96 22.87 0.07 18.24
C ARG A 96 22.27 -0.31 19.60
N GLY A 97 21.90 -1.57 19.82
CA GLY A 97 21.19 -2.02 21.02
C GLY A 97 19.76 -1.49 21.14
N GLU A 98 19.14 -1.15 20.00
CA GLU A 98 17.80 -0.55 19.94
C GLU A 98 16.72 -1.56 19.52
N ILE A 99 17.09 -2.80 19.21
CA ILE A 99 16.15 -3.79 18.67
C ILE A 99 15.04 -4.17 19.65
N ASP A 100 15.34 -4.17 20.95
CA ASP A 100 14.39 -4.52 22.00
C ASP A 100 13.32 -3.44 22.22
N ASN A 101 13.55 -2.23 21.71
CA ASN A 101 12.60 -1.12 21.75
C ASN A 101 11.53 -1.20 20.66
N ILE A 102 11.60 -2.18 19.76
CA ILE A 102 10.66 -2.33 18.66
C ILE A 102 9.38 -3.00 19.14
N GLN A 103 8.29 -2.25 19.15
CA GLN A 103 6.98 -2.70 19.63
C GLN A 103 6.31 -3.79 18.77
N PHE A 104 6.73 -3.99 17.53
CA PHE A 104 6.08 -4.87 16.56
C PHE A 104 6.73 -6.26 16.47
N GLY A 105 6.83 -6.96 17.59
CA GLY A 105 7.38 -8.31 17.63
C GLY A 105 8.92 -8.39 17.55
N GLY A 106 9.62 -7.32 17.98
CA GLY A 106 11.08 -7.31 18.12
C GLY A 106 11.87 -7.23 16.81
N LYS A 107 11.21 -6.93 15.68
CA LYS A 107 11.88 -6.74 14.38
C LYS A 107 11.06 -5.87 13.42
N ILE A 108 11.75 -5.22 12.50
CA ILE A 108 11.14 -4.54 11.35
C ILE A 108 10.83 -5.57 10.26
N SER A 109 9.56 -5.69 9.88
CA SER A 109 9.11 -6.54 8.77
C SER A 109 9.23 -5.81 7.43
N SER A 110 9.49 -6.54 6.36
CA SER A 110 9.45 -6.03 4.98
C SER A 110 8.08 -5.50 4.55
N GLU A 111 7.02 -5.83 5.29
CA GLU A 111 5.67 -5.32 5.05
C GLU A 111 5.48 -3.87 5.52
N LEU A 112 6.31 -3.41 6.47
CA LEU A 112 6.21 -2.06 7.01
C LEU A 112 6.57 -0.98 5.98
N LEU A 113 6.08 0.23 6.24
CA LEU A 113 6.27 1.38 5.35
C LEU A 113 7.75 1.71 5.14
N LEU A 114 8.55 1.75 6.22
CA LEU A 114 9.94 2.20 6.18
C LEU A 114 10.83 1.37 5.23
N PRO A 115 10.87 0.01 5.28
CA PRO A 115 11.62 -0.77 4.32
C PRO A 115 11.17 -0.58 2.87
N LYS A 116 9.86 -0.44 2.64
CA LYS A 116 9.31 -0.20 1.30
C LYS A 116 9.73 1.16 0.76
N PHE A 117 9.76 2.18 1.60
CA PHE A 117 10.22 3.52 1.25
C PHE A 117 11.73 3.53 0.99
N TYR A 118 12.52 2.87 1.83
CA TYR A 118 13.98 2.77 1.68
C TYR A 118 14.39 2.09 0.37
N ARG A 119 13.53 1.22 -0.19
CA ARG A 119 13.77 0.54 -1.46
C ARG A 119 13.48 1.42 -2.69
N LEU A 120 12.73 2.51 -2.60
CA LEU A 120 12.38 3.38 -3.73
C LEU A 120 13.58 4.11 -4.28
#